data_c9fe626ae810a05e0e049275c84a77f9
#
_entry.id   c9fe626ae810a05e0e049275c84a77f9
#
_cell.length_a   1.000
_cell.length_b   1.000
_cell.length_c   1.000
_cell.angle_alpha   90.00
_cell.angle_beta   90.00
_cell.angle_gamma   90.00
#
_symmetry.space_group_name_H-M   'P 1'
#
loop_
_entity.id
_entity.type
_entity.pdbx_description
1 polymer ?
#
loop_
_entity_poly.entity_id
_entity_poly.type
_entity_poly.pdbx_seq_one_letter_code
_entity_poly.pdbx_strand_id
1 'polypeptide(L)'
;MTWRCLLEGDDRELALVRVREIVQALGDLPHPDLEHPAVAGGSAGTALFHAYTAQAGLGGGERAEELLGKSVDALAELPLGASLYAGFSGVAWAAEHLAGPPVPGDDDDPSAEIDAALLEHMQATPWKRDYDLISGLAGFGVYALERVENGREAARPVLERVVDVLAELAVETPGSPGVTWWTSPDLLIPSTREQCPEGYYNCGLAHGVPGNIAVLAGAVAAGVARARPLLGRSVEWLLAQRREAPDGSLFPYTVDIPPAAEPRGCRAAWCYGDPGIAVALLWAGQLVDEPSWIATACEVARRASGRRDKGAGVIDAGVCHGAAGLALVFDRIWQATGDEAVRDGALFWARRTLEMHQPGTGIGGYTSFSPMAEGGNKWIDDPGLLTGSAGIGLALLACATEHEPRWDRFLLTSARPR
;
A
#
# COMPACT_ATOMS: atom_id res chain seq x y z
N MET A 1 -19.99 -9.99 3.47
CA MET A 1 -19.84 -10.97 2.38
C MET A 1 -18.52 -11.69 2.54
N THR A 2 -18.38 -12.91 2.03
CA THR A 2 -17.16 -13.72 2.18
C THR A 2 -16.21 -13.45 1.01
N TRP A 3 -14.91 -13.41 1.30
CA TRP A 3 -13.85 -13.40 0.29
C TRP A 3 -13.92 -14.67 -0.55
N ARG A 4 -13.80 -14.54 -1.86
CA ARG A 4 -13.88 -15.68 -2.80
C ARG A 4 -12.49 -16.04 -3.29
N CYS A 5 -12.19 -17.32 -3.39
CA CYS A 5 -10.97 -17.80 -3.99
C CYS A 5 -10.91 -17.39 -5.48
N LEU A 6 -9.83 -16.74 -5.91
CA LEU A 6 -9.63 -16.35 -7.31
C LEU A 6 -9.08 -17.52 -8.14
N LEU A 7 -8.09 -18.24 -7.58
CA LEU A 7 -7.44 -19.38 -8.23
C LEU A 7 -8.20 -20.68 -7.94
N GLU A 8 -8.31 -21.55 -8.94
CA GLU A 8 -9.00 -22.82 -8.86
C GLU A 8 -8.11 -23.96 -9.39
N GLY A 9 -8.44 -25.23 -9.07
CA GLY A 9 -7.74 -26.42 -9.57
C GLY A 9 -6.23 -26.39 -9.34
N ASP A 10 -5.46 -26.74 -10.37
CA ASP A 10 -4.01 -26.87 -10.33
C ASP A 10 -3.31 -25.54 -9.99
N ASP A 11 -3.84 -24.40 -10.46
CA ASP A 11 -3.27 -23.08 -10.16
C ASP A 11 -3.37 -22.75 -8.67
N ARG A 12 -4.51 -23.12 -8.03
CA ARG A 12 -4.71 -22.94 -6.59
C ARG A 12 -3.76 -23.83 -5.79
N GLU A 13 -3.64 -25.10 -6.16
CA GLU A 13 -2.73 -26.03 -5.48
C GLU A 13 -1.28 -25.57 -5.61
N LEU A 14 -0.87 -25.12 -6.79
CA LEU A 14 0.46 -24.60 -7.02
C LEU A 14 0.72 -23.35 -6.18
N ALA A 15 -0.23 -22.42 -6.10
CA ALA A 15 -0.09 -21.23 -5.26
C ALA A 15 0.14 -21.59 -3.78
N LEU A 16 -0.63 -22.54 -3.25
CA LEU A 16 -0.46 -23.01 -1.86
C LEU A 16 0.89 -23.73 -1.65
N VAL A 17 1.40 -24.43 -2.67
CA VAL A 17 2.76 -24.99 -2.61
C VAL A 17 3.80 -23.88 -2.53
N ARG A 18 3.71 -22.84 -3.37
CA ARG A 18 4.62 -21.68 -3.33
C ARG A 18 4.57 -20.93 -2.00
N VAL A 19 3.37 -20.75 -1.44
CA VAL A 19 3.23 -20.16 -0.11
C VAL A 19 3.97 -20.98 0.96
N ARG A 20 3.85 -22.33 0.95
CA ARG A 20 4.58 -23.20 1.89
C ARG A 20 6.10 -23.13 1.70
N GLU A 21 6.58 -23.07 0.46
CA GLU A 21 8.02 -22.89 0.16
C GLU A 21 8.54 -21.57 0.73
N ILE A 22 7.76 -20.50 0.62
CA ILE A 22 8.12 -19.19 1.22
C ILE A 22 8.07 -19.28 2.76
N VAL A 23 7.05 -19.90 3.36
CA VAL A 23 6.96 -20.11 4.82
C VAL A 23 8.21 -20.82 5.33
N GLN A 24 8.61 -21.92 4.67
CA GLN A 24 9.81 -22.66 5.05
C GLN A 24 11.06 -21.80 4.88
N ALA A 25 11.24 -21.16 3.72
CA ALA A 25 12.42 -20.35 3.43
C ALA A 25 12.59 -19.19 4.43
N LEU A 26 11.51 -18.49 4.82
CA LEU A 26 11.54 -17.39 5.79
C LEU A 26 11.61 -17.89 7.24
N GLY A 27 11.15 -19.12 7.52
CA GLY A 27 11.20 -19.72 8.86
C GLY A 27 12.63 -20.02 9.32
N ASP A 28 13.48 -20.46 8.40
CA ASP A 28 14.85 -20.93 8.69
C ASP A 28 15.93 -19.82 8.50
N LEU A 29 15.54 -18.65 8.06
CA LEU A 29 16.49 -17.63 7.58
C LEU A 29 16.97 -16.68 8.68
N PRO A 30 18.26 -16.71 9.04
CA PRO A 30 18.95 -15.53 9.54
C PRO A 30 19.21 -14.58 8.35
N HIS A 31 18.39 -13.55 8.16
CA HIS A 31 18.60 -12.57 7.12
C HIS A 31 18.84 -11.17 7.74
N PRO A 32 19.85 -10.41 7.28
CA PRO A 32 20.14 -9.09 7.84
C PRO A 32 18.95 -8.14 7.85
N ASP A 33 18.09 -8.21 6.83
CA ASP A 33 16.90 -7.34 6.75
C ASP A 33 15.85 -7.66 7.83
N LEU A 34 15.83 -8.90 8.38
CA LEU A 34 14.96 -9.28 9.50
C LEU A 34 15.47 -8.77 10.86
N GLU A 35 16.66 -8.19 10.92
CA GLU A 35 17.14 -7.43 12.08
C GLU A 35 16.49 -6.03 12.14
N HIS A 36 16.00 -5.51 11.02
CA HIS A 36 15.28 -4.24 10.99
C HIS A 36 13.77 -4.49 11.24
N PRO A 37 13.11 -3.71 12.14
CA PRO A 37 11.74 -3.97 12.55
C PRO A 37 10.67 -3.51 11.54
N ALA A 38 11.04 -2.92 10.42
CA ALA A 38 10.12 -2.32 9.44
C ALA A 38 9.07 -3.29 8.88
N VAL A 39 7.89 -2.75 8.52
CA VAL A 39 6.86 -3.54 7.83
C VAL A 39 7.22 -3.76 6.36
N ALA A 40 7.79 -2.77 5.69
CA ALA A 40 8.04 -2.89 4.25
C ALA A 40 9.06 -3.99 3.91
N GLY A 41 10.19 -4.04 4.59
CA GLY A 41 11.30 -4.94 4.26
C GLY A 41 11.85 -5.75 5.43
N GLY A 42 11.26 -5.64 6.63
CA GLY A 42 11.82 -6.20 7.87
C GLY A 42 10.93 -7.22 8.57
N SER A 43 11.22 -7.39 9.87
CA SER A 43 10.60 -8.44 10.69
C SER A 43 9.09 -8.26 10.90
N ALA A 44 8.57 -7.03 11.06
CA ALA A 44 7.13 -6.83 11.25
C ALA A 44 6.30 -7.24 10.02
N GLY A 45 6.77 -6.94 8.81
CA GLY A 45 6.10 -7.38 7.57
C GLY A 45 6.16 -8.90 7.35
N THR A 46 7.29 -9.50 7.71
CA THR A 46 7.45 -10.96 7.66
C THR A 46 6.59 -11.65 8.75
N ALA A 47 6.42 -11.02 9.92
CA ALA A 47 5.49 -11.48 10.97
C ALA A 47 4.04 -11.51 10.47
N LEU A 48 3.59 -10.46 9.75
CA LEU A 48 2.26 -10.45 9.12
C LEU A 48 2.07 -11.65 8.19
N PHE A 49 3.05 -11.94 7.32
CA PHE A 49 2.98 -13.09 6.44
C PHE A 49 2.80 -14.40 7.20
N HIS A 50 3.64 -14.64 8.20
CA HIS A 50 3.54 -15.86 9.01
C HIS A 50 2.24 -15.95 9.81
N ALA A 51 1.70 -14.85 10.32
CA ALA A 51 0.41 -14.82 11.01
C ALA A 51 -0.75 -15.21 10.08
N TYR A 52 -0.79 -14.67 8.87
CA TYR A 52 -1.82 -15.01 7.89
C TYR A 52 -1.71 -16.44 7.36
N THR A 53 -0.49 -16.96 7.19
CA THR A 53 -0.30 -18.37 6.82
C THR A 53 -0.71 -19.31 7.95
N ALA A 54 -0.47 -18.95 9.21
CA ALA A 54 -0.96 -19.70 10.36
C ALA A 54 -2.49 -19.71 10.44
N GLN A 55 -3.16 -18.58 10.22
CA GLN A 55 -4.63 -18.49 10.17
C GLN A 55 -5.22 -19.37 9.05
N ALA A 56 -4.50 -19.52 7.93
CA ALA A 56 -4.88 -20.41 6.84
C ALA A 56 -4.47 -21.89 7.03
N GLY A 57 -3.90 -22.25 8.17
CA GLY A 57 -3.48 -23.62 8.48
C GLY A 57 -2.23 -24.09 7.72
N LEU A 58 -1.40 -23.14 7.24
CA LEU A 58 -0.18 -23.44 6.50
C LEU A 58 1.11 -23.34 7.34
N GLY A 59 0.98 -23.09 8.65
CA GLY A 59 2.10 -22.95 9.58
C GLY A 59 2.57 -21.51 9.75
N GLY A 60 3.62 -21.30 10.55
CA GLY A 60 4.25 -19.99 10.76
C GLY A 60 3.86 -19.26 12.05
N GLY A 61 2.92 -19.76 12.88
CA GLY A 61 2.42 -19.04 14.05
C GLY A 61 3.50 -18.67 15.07
N GLU A 62 4.35 -19.59 15.47
CA GLU A 62 5.45 -19.34 16.41
C GLU A 62 6.44 -18.29 15.83
N ARG A 63 6.71 -18.37 14.54
CA ARG A 63 7.61 -17.43 13.86
C ARG A 63 6.98 -16.03 13.77
N ALA A 64 5.66 -15.95 13.59
CA ALA A 64 4.94 -14.67 13.61
C ALA A 64 5.10 -13.97 14.98
N GLU A 65 4.89 -14.70 16.06
CA GLU A 65 5.02 -14.19 17.43
C GLU A 65 6.47 -13.74 17.72
N GLU A 66 7.46 -14.55 17.34
CA GLU A 66 8.89 -14.23 17.52
C GLU A 66 9.27 -12.94 16.79
N LEU A 67 8.94 -12.85 15.49
CA LEU A 67 9.30 -11.70 14.65
C LEU A 67 8.56 -10.42 15.07
N LEU A 68 7.29 -10.52 15.44
CA LEU A 68 6.53 -9.39 15.95
C LEU A 68 7.08 -8.90 17.30
N GLY A 69 7.35 -9.83 18.24
CA GLY A 69 7.97 -9.50 19.52
C GLY A 69 9.29 -8.77 19.35
N LYS A 70 10.18 -9.31 18.50
CA LYS A 70 11.46 -8.65 18.14
C LYS A 70 11.26 -7.25 17.57
N SER A 71 10.24 -7.07 16.72
CA SER A 71 9.95 -5.77 16.12
C SER A 71 9.45 -4.75 17.15
N VAL A 72 8.63 -5.20 18.10
CA VAL A 72 8.12 -4.34 19.20
C VAL A 72 9.24 -3.97 20.17
N ASP A 73 10.07 -4.92 20.56
CA ASP A 73 11.22 -4.66 21.45
C ASP A 73 12.18 -3.63 20.84
N ALA A 74 12.39 -3.69 19.54
CA ALA A 74 13.22 -2.75 18.79
C ALA A 74 12.70 -1.29 18.85
N LEU A 75 11.43 -1.04 19.15
CA LEU A 75 10.90 0.32 19.33
C LEU A 75 11.55 1.06 20.51
N ALA A 76 11.94 0.33 21.56
CA ALA A 76 12.61 0.90 22.72
C ALA A 76 14.13 1.04 22.51
N GLU A 77 14.73 0.27 21.60
CA GLU A 77 16.18 0.14 21.46
C GLU A 77 16.75 0.94 20.29
N LEU A 78 15.98 1.12 19.20
CA LEU A 78 16.46 1.73 17.97
C LEU A 78 15.84 3.12 17.73
N PRO A 79 16.65 4.08 17.25
CA PRO A 79 16.16 5.41 16.87
C PRO A 79 15.42 5.36 15.54
N LEU A 80 14.17 4.89 15.56
CA LEU A 80 13.33 4.77 14.37
C LEU A 80 12.64 6.10 14.03
N GLY A 81 12.53 6.40 12.74
CA GLY A 81 11.66 7.48 12.25
C GLY A 81 10.19 7.16 12.38
N ALA A 82 9.32 8.16 12.15
CA ALA A 82 7.88 8.03 12.33
C ALA A 82 7.15 7.30 11.18
N SER A 83 7.79 7.07 10.03
CA SER A 83 7.15 6.56 8.81
C SER A 83 6.43 5.21 9.00
N LEU A 84 5.34 5.02 8.25
CA LEU A 84 4.56 3.77 8.26
C LEU A 84 5.36 2.58 7.72
N TYR A 85 6.13 2.77 6.64
CA TYR A 85 6.78 1.66 5.93
C TYR A 85 8.11 1.24 6.55
N ALA A 86 8.86 2.18 7.14
CA ALA A 86 10.20 1.92 7.66
C ALA A 86 10.39 2.32 9.13
N GLY A 87 9.37 2.86 9.79
CA GLY A 87 9.49 3.44 11.12
C GLY A 87 8.57 2.83 12.16
N PHE A 88 8.52 3.51 13.31
CA PHE A 88 7.82 3.02 14.49
C PHE A 88 6.30 2.92 14.30
N SER A 89 5.65 3.81 13.52
CA SER A 89 4.20 3.74 13.32
C SER A 89 3.78 2.49 12.53
N GLY A 90 4.65 1.97 11.67
CA GLY A 90 4.40 0.72 10.95
C GLY A 90 4.47 -0.51 11.86
N VAL A 91 5.48 -0.56 12.75
CA VAL A 91 5.59 -1.65 13.73
C VAL A 91 4.35 -1.66 14.65
N ALA A 92 3.96 -0.48 15.17
CA ALA A 92 2.76 -0.33 15.98
C ALA A 92 1.48 -0.69 15.20
N TRP A 93 1.42 -0.33 13.90
CA TRP A 93 0.31 -0.77 13.03
C TRP A 93 0.22 -2.28 12.91
N ALA A 94 1.35 -2.96 12.69
CA ALA A 94 1.39 -4.42 12.56
C ALA A 94 0.97 -5.12 13.87
N ALA A 95 1.43 -4.61 15.02
CA ALA A 95 1.04 -5.10 16.34
C ALA A 95 -0.46 -4.91 16.59
N GLU A 96 -1.00 -3.73 16.34
CA GLU A 96 -2.43 -3.41 16.47
C GLU A 96 -3.29 -4.29 15.54
N HIS A 97 -2.85 -4.44 14.27
CA HIS A 97 -3.55 -5.24 13.28
C HIS A 97 -3.67 -6.71 13.67
N LEU A 98 -2.60 -7.29 14.19
CA LEU A 98 -2.59 -8.70 14.61
C LEU A 98 -3.28 -8.93 15.95
N ALA A 99 -3.24 -7.95 16.87
CA ALA A 99 -3.96 -8.01 18.12
C ALA A 99 -5.48 -7.88 17.93
N GLY A 100 -5.91 -7.05 16.97
CA GLY A 100 -7.32 -6.74 16.72
C GLY A 100 -7.98 -5.92 17.84
N PRO A 101 -9.32 -5.87 17.89
CA PRO A 101 -10.05 -5.11 18.90
C PRO A 101 -9.72 -5.54 20.33
N PRO A 102 -9.62 -4.58 21.29
CA PRO A 102 -9.35 -4.90 22.68
C PRO A 102 -10.44 -5.78 23.29
N VAL A 103 -10.05 -6.62 24.24
CA VAL A 103 -11.00 -7.41 25.01
C VAL A 103 -11.84 -6.47 25.89
N PRO A 104 -13.17 -6.64 25.98
CA PRO A 104 -14.00 -5.79 26.83
C PRO A 104 -13.52 -5.76 28.29
N GLY A 105 -13.25 -4.56 28.83
CA GLY A 105 -12.72 -4.35 30.16
C GLY A 105 -11.19 -4.33 30.26
N ASP A 106 -10.50 -4.47 29.15
CA ASP A 106 -9.06 -4.24 29.05
C ASP A 106 -8.81 -2.77 28.66
N ASP A 107 -8.36 -2.00 29.66
CA ASP A 107 -8.04 -0.57 29.49
C ASP A 107 -6.58 -0.35 29.09
N ASP A 108 -5.78 -1.40 28.93
CA ASP A 108 -4.39 -1.30 28.51
C ASP A 108 -4.30 -0.88 27.03
N ASP A 109 -3.49 0.12 26.77
CA ASP A 109 -3.25 0.64 25.42
C ASP A 109 -1.74 0.76 25.16
N PRO A 110 -1.12 -0.32 24.67
CA PRO A 110 0.32 -0.36 24.44
C PRO A 110 0.81 0.64 23.38
N SER A 111 -0.10 1.15 22.54
CA SER A 111 0.26 2.13 21.50
C SER A 111 -0.03 3.59 21.88
N ALA A 112 -0.45 3.88 23.13
CA ALA A 112 -0.75 5.25 23.55
C ALA A 112 0.47 6.19 23.46
N GLU A 113 1.68 5.70 23.72
CA GLU A 113 2.92 6.47 23.57
C GLU A 113 3.24 6.76 22.10
N ILE A 114 2.89 5.86 21.19
CA ILE A 114 3.01 6.05 19.74
C ILE A 114 2.08 7.15 19.25
N ASP A 115 0.82 7.16 19.72
CA ASP A 115 -0.14 8.23 19.43
C ASP A 115 0.39 9.59 19.86
N ALA A 116 0.93 9.68 21.10
CA ALA A 116 1.54 10.90 21.63
C ALA A 116 2.77 11.35 20.81
N ALA A 117 3.65 10.42 20.45
CA ALA A 117 4.84 10.70 19.64
C ALA A 117 4.48 11.22 18.24
N LEU A 118 3.44 10.66 17.60
CA LEU A 118 2.96 11.14 16.30
C LEU A 118 2.34 12.53 16.40
N LEU A 119 1.56 12.81 17.45
CA LEU A 119 1.02 14.15 17.69
C LEU A 119 2.12 15.17 17.91
N GLU A 120 3.14 14.88 18.71
CA GLU A 120 4.31 15.73 18.90
C GLU A 120 5.06 15.95 17.58
N HIS A 121 5.28 14.88 16.81
CA HIS A 121 5.95 14.96 15.51
C HIS A 121 5.22 15.90 14.53
N MET A 122 3.88 15.91 14.55
CA MET A 122 3.03 16.77 13.71
C MET A 122 2.79 18.19 14.27
N GLN A 123 3.44 18.60 15.36
CA GLN A 123 3.38 19.99 15.85
C GLN A 123 4.23 20.96 15.01
N ALA A 124 5.18 20.44 14.21
CA ALA A 124 6.03 21.28 13.37
C ALA A 124 5.19 22.12 12.38
N THR A 125 5.34 23.43 12.45
CA THR A 125 4.63 24.38 11.59
C THR A 125 5.63 25.40 11.03
N PRO A 126 5.73 25.60 9.71
CA PRO A 126 5.04 24.82 8.68
C PRO A 126 5.59 23.38 8.57
N TRP A 127 4.73 22.43 8.16
CA TRP A 127 5.14 21.08 7.85
C TRP A 127 6.00 21.05 6.57
N LYS A 128 7.22 20.52 6.68
CA LYS A 128 8.21 20.49 5.57
C LYS A 128 8.68 19.08 5.21
N ARG A 129 7.97 18.05 5.71
CA ARG A 129 8.28 16.64 5.47
C ARG A 129 7.28 16.06 4.47
N ASP A 130 7.41 14.76 4.18
CA ASP A 130 6.50 14.04 3.29
C ASP A 130 5.05 14.07 3.77
N TYR A 131 4.13 14.10 2.82
CA TYR A 131 2.69 14.01 3.06
C TYR A 131 2.13 12.64 2.65
N ASP A 132 2.95 11.80 2.06
CA ASP A 132 2.62 10.57 1.37
C ASP A 132 2.34 9.38 2.31
N LEU A 133 2.01 8.23 1.71
CA LEU A 133 1.73 6.99 2.43
C LEU A 133 2.99 6.36 3.01
N ILE A 134 4.12 6.46 2.30
CA ILE A 134 5.36 5.73 2.65
C ILE A 134 6.04 6.37 3.85
N SER A 135 6.27 7.67 3.79
CA SER A 135 7.12 8.40 4.74
C SER A 135 6.38 9.45 5.56
N GLY A 136 5.14 9.79 5.17
CA GLY A 136 4.49 11.02 5.62
C GLY A 136 3.11 10.84 6.25
N LEU A 137 2.33 11.92 6.14
CA LEU A 137 1.05 12.11 6.81
C LEU A 137 0.00 11.04 6.49
N ALA A 138 -0.09 10.61 5.21
CA ALA A 138 -1.02 9.55 4.84
C ALA A 138 -0.68 8.23 5.55
N GLY A 139 0.61 7.93 5.75
CA GLY A 139 1.03 6.78 6.54
C GLY A 139 0.59 6.86 8.00
N PHE A 140 0.72 8.03 8.64
CA PHE A 140 0.20 8.25 10.01
C PHE A 140 -1.32 8.11 10.06
N GLY A 141 -2.01 8.54 9.00
CA GLY A 141 -3.45 8.33 8.84
C GLY A 141 -3.84 6.86 8.77
N VAL A 142 -3.08 6.02 8.05
CA VAL A 142 -3.31 4.57 7.99
C VAL A 142 -3.16 3.93 9.38
N TYR A 143 -2.12 4.30 10.12
CA TYR A 143 -1.94 3.84 11.49
C TYR A 143 -3.15 4.22 12.37
N ALA A 144 -3.54 5.49 12.36
CA ALA A 144 -4.64 5.98 13.18
C ALA A 144 -5.99 5.34 12.80
N LEU A 145 -6.23 5.10 11.49
CA LEU A 145 -7.43 4.43 11.00
C LEU A 145 -7.54 2.99 11.52
N GLU A 146 -6.45 2.22 11.53
CA GLU A 146 -6.45 0.86 12.08
C GLU A 146 -6.83 0.87 13.56
N ARG A 147 -6.24 1.78 14.32
CA ARG A 147 -6.51 1.93 15.74
C ARG A 147 -7.97 2.30 16.02
N VAL A 148 -8.49 3.32 15.32
CA VAL A 148 -9.89 3.77 15.48
C VAL A 148 -10.86 2.66 15.06
N GLU A 149 -10.57 1.90 14.02
CA GLU A 149 -11.41 0.80 13.56
C GLU A 149 -11.43 -0.37 14.57
N ASN A 150 -10.34 -0.58 15.28
CA ASN A 150 -10.27 -1.52 16.41
C ASN A 150 -10.94 -0.98 17.69
N GLY A 151 -11.49 0.24 17.67
CA GLY A 151 -12.16 0.85 18.82
C GLY A 151 -11.25 1.62 19.78
N ARG A 152 -9.97 1.84 19.41
CA ARG A 152 -9.02 2.67 20.17
C ARG A 152 -9.24 4.15 19.85
N GLU A 153 -10.27 4.75 20.44
CA GLU A 153 -10.65 6.15 20.22
C GLU A 153 -9.54 7.14 20.64
N ALA A 154 -8.59 6.75 21.46
CA ALA A 154 -7.41 7.54 21.83
C ALA A 154 -6.55 7.96 20.61
N ALA A 155 -6.57 7.20 19.52
CA ALA A 155 -5.86 7.53 18.29
C ALA A 155 -6.61 8.54 17.39
N ARG A 156 -7.88 8.87 17.68
CA ARG A 156 -8.66 9.84 16.90
C ARG A 156 -7.98 11.21 16.74
N PRO A 157 -7.37 11.81 17.78
CA PRO A 157 -6.62 13.06 17.63
C PRO A 157 -5.49 12.99 16.60
N VAL A 158 -4.82 11.82 16.44
CA VAL A 158 -3.79 11.62 15.41
C VAL A 158 -4.42 11.73 14.02
N LEU A 159 -5.54 11.03 13.77
CA LEU A 159 -6.26 11.09 12.50
C LEU A 159 -6.75 12.52 12.20
N GLU A 160 -7.27 13.20 13.19
CA GLU A 160 -7.74 14.59 13.08
C GLU A 160 -6.58 15.53 12.72
N ARG A 161 -5.42 15.39 13.37
CA ARG A 161 -4.25 16.22 13.09
C ARG A 161 -3.70 15.95 11.68
N VAL A 162 -3.69 14.70 11.22
CA VAL A 162 -3.35 14.36 9.82
C VAL A 162 -4.24 15.12 8.84
N VAL A 163 -5.56 15.13 9.05
CA VAL A 163 -6.50 15.87 8.19
C VAL A 163 -6.20 17.36 8.20
N ASP A 164 -5.93 17.95 9.37
CA ASP A 164 -5.64 19.37 9.50
C ASP A 164 -4.35 19.76 8.76
N VAL A 165 -3.26 18.98 8.93
CA VAL A 165 -1.99 19.25 8.23
C VAL A 165 -2.13 19.04 6.72
N LEU A 166 -2.85 18.01 6.28
CA LEU A 166 -3.15 17.84 4.85
C LEU A 166 -3.93 19.03 4.27
N ALA A 167 -4.86 19.60 5.04
CA ALA A 167 -5.61 20.79 4.63
C ALA A 167 -4.71 22.05 4.58
N GLU A 168 -3.79 22.21 5.53
CA GLU A 168 -2.79 23.29 5.55
C GLU A 168 -1.85 23.25 4.32
N LEU A 169 -1.52 22.05 3.84
CA LEU A 169 -0.59 21.82 2.73
C LEU A 169 -1.24 21.82 1.34
N ALA A 170 -2.58 21.73 1.29
CA ALA A 170 -3.30 21.62 0.02
C ALA A 170 -3.14 22.89 -0.82
N VAL A 171 -2.82 22.72 -2.11
CA VAL A 171 -2.61 23.82 -3.05
C VAL A 171 -3.53 23.69 -4.26
N GLU A 172 -3.97 24.81 -4.81
CA GLU A 172 -4.60 24.92 -6.12
C GLU A 172 -3.52 25.03 -7.21
N THR A 173 -3.76 24.41 -8.35
CA THR A 173 -2.82 24.46 -9.48
C THR A 173 -3.44 25.20 -10.65
N PRO A 174 -2.67 26.04 -11.38
CA PRO A 174 -3.19 26.75 -12.53
C PRO A 174 -3.79 25.82 -13.59
N GLY A 175 -5.01 26.08 -14.01
CA GLY A 175 -5.67 25.35 -15.10
C GLY A 175 -6.26 23.98 -14.72
N SER A 176 -6.17 23.55 -13.46
CA SER A 176 -6.83 22.34 -12.96
C SER A 176 -7.79 22.69 -11.82
N PRO A 177 -9.01 22.10 -11.79
CA PRO A 177 -9.91 22.27 -10.65
C PRO A 177 -9.37 21.52 -9.42
N GLY A 178 -9.93 21.83 -8.24
CA GLY A 178 -9.64 21.11 -7.02
C GLY A 178 -8.33 21.49 -6.34
N VAL A 179 -7.76 20.55 -5.58
CA VAL A 179 -6.50 20.73 -4.84
C VAL A 179 -5.61 19.50 -4.89
N THR A 180 -4.33 19.74 -4.70
CA THR A 180 -3.28 18.71 -4.65
C THR A 180 -2.22 19.06 -3.62
N TRP A 181 -1.15 18.27 -3.55
CA TRP A 181 0.00 18.47 -2.67
C TRP A 181 1.28 18.55 -3.49
N TRP A 182 2.07 19.56 -3.21
CA TRP A 182 3.35 19.77 -3.87
C TRP A 182 4.46 18.95 -3.20
N THR A 183 5.19 18.18 -4.00
CA THR A 183 6.40 17.50 -3.57
C THR A 183 7.60 18.42 -3.80
N SER A 184 8.18 18.92 -2.70
CA SER A 184 9.34 19.81 -2.74
C SER A 184 10.57 19.11 -3.32
N PRO A 185 11.41 19.79 -4.11
CA PRO A 185 12.70 19.26 -4.56
C PRO A 185 13.60 18.82 -3.40
N ASP A 186 13.45 19.43 -2.21
CA ASP A 186 14.25 19.11 -1.03
C ASP A 186 13.96 17.70 -0.47
N LEU A 187 12.80 17.12 -0.80
CA LEU A 187 12.40 15.76 -0.44
C LEU A 187 12.86 14.72 -1.48
N LEU A 188 13.38 15.15 -2.62
CA LEU A 188 13.74 14.27 -3.73
C LEU A 188 15.17 13.78 -3.64
N ILE A 189 15.40 12.54 -4.07
CA ILE A 189 16.77 12.03 -4.28
C ILE A 189 17.49 12.87 -5.35
N PRO A 190 18.83 12.98 -5.32
CA PRO A 190 19.58 13.88 -6.19
C PRO A 190 19.25 13.76 -7.68
N SER A 191 19.15 12.54 -8.20
CA SER A 191 18.83 12.29 -9.62
C SER A 191 17.44 12.77 -10.05
N THR A 192 16.44 12.64 -9.15
CA THR A 192 15.08 13.14 -9.42
C THR A 192 15.00 14.65 -9.24
N ARG A 193 15.72 15.21 -8.28
CA ARG A 193 15.82 16.67 -8.09
C ARG A 193 16.41 17.36 -9.31
N GLU A 194 17.43 16.78 -9.95
CA GLU A 194 18.01 17.31 -11.19
C GLU A 194 17.01 17.35 -12.36
N GLN A 195 16.11 16.35 -12.42
CA GLN A 195 15.07 16.27 -13.45
C GLN A 195 13.86 17.16 -13.14
N CYS A 196 13.56 17.39 -11.86
CA CYS A 196 12.41 18.16 -11.38
C CYS A 196 12.85 19.24 -10.37
N PRO A 197 13.60 20.27 -10.81
CA PRO A 197 14.16 21.29 -9.91
C PRO A 197 13.10 22.15 -9.23
N GLU A 198 11.90 22.26 -9.81
CA GLU A 198 10.74 22.96 -9.22
C GLU A 198 9.80 22.02 -8.42
N GLY A 199 10.19 20.74 -8.25
CA GLY A 199 9.31 19.72 -7.72
C GLY A 199 8.23 19.29 -8.69
N TYR A 200 7.18 18.63 -8.17
CA TYR A 200 6.07 18.13 -8.97
C TYR A 200 4.83 17.85 -8.10
N TYR A 201 3.70 17.51 -8.75
CA TYR A 201 2.52 16.95 -8.11
C TYR A 201 2.44 15.45 -8.41
N ASN A 202 2.36 14.61 -7.37
CA ASN A 202 2.49 13.17 -7.53
C ASN A 202 1.11 12.50 -7.69
N CYS A 203 0.96 11.66 -8.74
CA CYS A 203 -0.27 10.94 -9.05
C CYS A 203 -0.26 9.46 -8.60
N GLY A 204 0.81 8.98 -7.95
CA GLY A 204 0.92 7.62 -7.44
C GLY A 204 0.16 7.41 -6.12
N LEU A 205 -0.31 6.18 -5.88
CA LEU A 205 -0.94 5.85 -4.60
C LEU A 205 0.06 5.92 -3.45
N ALA A 206 1.27 5.42 -3.65
CA ALA A 206 2.29 5.36 -2.61
C ALA A 206 2.79 6.76 -2.18
N HIS A 207 2.95 7.69 -3.13
CA HIS A 207 3.62 8.97 -2.88
C HIS A 207 2.79 10.20 -3.23
N GLY A 208 1.50 10.04 -3.54
CA GLY A 208 0.72 11.15 -4.10
C GLY A 208 -0.73 11.22 -3.65
N VAL A 209 -1.47 11.94 -4.47
CA VAL A 209 -2.88 12.31 -4.22
C VAL A 209 -3.78 11.10 -3.93
N PRO A 210 -3.69 9.95 -4.62
CA PRO A 210 -4.60 8.82 -4.35
C PRO A 210 -4.46 8.26 -2.93
N GLY A 211 -3.25 8.25 -2.35
CA GLY A 211 -3.05 7.86 -0.95
C GLY A 211 -3.78 8.80 0.02
N ASN A 212 -3.66 10.12 -0.21
CA ASN A 212 -4.37 11.12 0.59
C ASN A 212 -5.89 11.01 0.42
N ILE A 213 -6.39 10.76 -0.80
CA ILE A 213 -7.82 10.52 -1.06
C ILE A 213 -8.33 9.35 -0.21
N ALA A 214 -7.62 8.23 -0.20
CA ALA A 214 -8.00 7.05 0.56
C ALA A 214 -8.03 7.31 2.08
N VAL A 215 -7.01 7.98 2.63
CA VAL A 215 -6.95 8.36 4.05
C VAL A 215 -8.04 9.35 4.42
N LEU A 216 -8.27 10.39 3.61
CA LEU A 216 -9.34 11.37 3.84
C LEU A 216 -10.72 10.70 3.81
N ALA A 217 -10.95 9.74 2.90
CA ALA A 217 -12.20 8.98 2.87
C ALA A 217 -12.36 8.12 4.12
N GLY A 218 -11.30 7.45 4.58
CA GLY A 218 -11.26 6.75 5.86
C GLY A 218 -11.58 7.66 7.04
N ALA A 219 -11.00 8.86 7.06
CA ALA A 219 -11.27 9.87 8.09
C ALA A 219 -12.74 10.32 8.10
N VAL A 220 -13.34 10.55 6.93
CA VAL A 220 -14.78 10.85 6.83
C VAL A 220 -15.63 9.70 7.38
N ALA A 221 -15.33 8.46 7.01
CA ALA A 221 -16.03 7.27 7.49
C ALA A 221 -15.86 7.08 9.01
N ALA A 222 -14.72 7.46 9.57
CA ALA A 222 -14.46 7.48 11.01
C ALA A 222 -15.07 8.67 11.74
N GLY A 223 -15.85 9.54 11.06
CA GLY A 223 -16.57 10.66 11.66
C GLY A 223 -15.83 12.01 11.67
N VAL A 224 -14.66 12.12 11.04
CA VAL A 224 -13.93 13.39 10.87
C VAL A 224 -14.53 14.16 9.69
N ALA A 225 -15.74 14.72 9.88
CA ALA A 225 -16.55 15.30 8.82
C ALA A 225 -15.86 16.43 8.04
N ARG A 226 -14.94 17.19 8.69
CA ARG A 226 -14.18 18.28 8.06
C ARG A 226 -13.23 17.82 6.95
N ALA A 227 -12.92 16.51 6.86
CA ALA A 227 -12.13 15.95 5.76
C ALA A 227 -12.89 15.92 4.42
N ARG A 228 -14.24 15.93 4.43
CA ARG A 228 -15.06 15.72 3.23
C ARG A 228 -14.87 16.78 2.13
N PRO A 229 -14.81 18.10 2.39
CA PRO A 229 -14.55 19.09 1.36
C PRO A 229 -13.17 18.92 0.71
N LEU A 230 -12.13 18.63 1.51
CA LEU A 230 -10.78 18.42 1.03
C LEU A 230 -10.73 17.15 0.14
N LEU A 231 -11.34 16.06 0.57
CA LEU A 231 -11.51 14.83 -0.19
C LEU A 231 -12.11 15.08 -1.57
N GLY A 232 -13.26 15.77 -1.65
CA GLY A 232 -13.94 16.06 -2.92
C GLY A 232 -13.05 16.84 -3.88
N ARG A 233 -12.41 17.90 -3.38
CA ARG A 233 -11.48 18.72 -4.17
C ARG A 233 -10.24 17.98 -4.63
N SER A 234 -9.75 17.03 -3.84
CA SER A 234 -8.60 16.19 -4.22
C SER A 234 -8.96 15.22 -5.35
N VAL A 235 -10.15 14.63 -5.30
CA VAL A 235 -10.65 13.77 -6.40
C VAL A 235 -10.88 14.60 -7.67
N GLU A 236 -11.45 15.80 -7.57
CA GLU A 236 -11.58 16.71 -8.72
C GLU A 236 -10.24 16.95 -9.40
N TRP A 237 -9.21 17.27 -8.62
CA TRP A 237 -7.87 17.51 -9.17
C TRP A 237 -7.30 16.26 -9.84
N LEU A 238 -7.38 15.11 -9.17
CA LEU A 238 -6.86 13.85 -9.71
C LEU A 238 -7.52 13.51 -11.05
N LEU A 239 -8.84 13.59 -11.13
CA LEU A 239 -9.58 13.25 -12.34
C LEU A 239 -9.29 14.23 -13.51
N ALA A 240 -8.96 15.48 -13.22
CA ALA A 240 -8.52 16.46 -14.23
C ALA A 240 -7.14 16.13 -14.82
N GLN A 241 -6.33 15.27 -14.17
CA GLN A 241 -5.04 14.82 -14.72
C GLN A 241 -5.18 13.66 -15.71
N ARG A 242 -6.37 13.13 -15.91
CA ARG A 242 -6.62 12.01 -16.82
C ARG A 242 -6.29 12.39 -18.26
N ARG A 243 -5.32 11.68 -18.86
CA ARG A 243 -4.89 11.85 -20.25
C ARG A 243 -4.44 10.49 -20.79
N GLU A 244 -4.95 10.10 -21.94
CA GLU A 244 -4.55 8.84 -22.56
C GLU A 244 -3.13 8.94 -23.13
N ALA A 245 -2.23 8.11 -22.59
CA ALA A 245 -0.86 7.99 -23.09
C ALA A 245 -0.73 6.88 -24.15
N PRO A 246 0.36 6.87 -24.97
CA PRO A 246 0.56 5.87 -26.03
C PRO A 246 0.63 4.43 -25.54
N ASP A 247 1.01 4.18 -24.30
CA ASP A 247 1.05 2.85 -23.65
C ASP A 247 -0.32 2.41 -23.09
N GLY A 248 -1.35 3.24 -23.26
CA GLY A 248 -2.71 2.99 -22.79
C GLY A 248 -2.98 3.36 -21.34
N SER A 249 -2.00 3.92 -20.60
CA SER A 249 -2.24 4.48 -19.27
C SER A 249 -3.09 5.75 -19.34
N LEU A 250 -3.89 5.98 -18.30
CA LEU A 250 -4.80 7.12 -18.18
C LEU A 250 -4.24 8.24 -17.31
N PHE A 251 -3.34 7.91 -16.40
CA PHE A 251 -2.76 8.87 -15.47
C PHE A 251 -1.24 8.85 -15.53
N PRO A 252 -0.57 10.03 -15.46
CA PRO A 252 0.88 10.11 -15.41
C PRO A 252 1.42 9.69 -14.04
N TYR A 253 2.73 9.49 -13.94
CA TYR A 253 3.43 9.36 -12.65
C TYR A 253 3.31 10.65 -11.83
N THR A 254 3.59 11.76 -12.47
CA THR A 254 3.65 13.10 -11.89
C THR A 254 3.11 14.12 -12.88
N VAL A 255 2.67 15.25 -12.34
CA VAL A 255 2.43 16.48 -13.12
C VAL A 255 3.61 17.40 -12.86
N ASP A 256 4.43 17.59 -13.89
CA ASP A 256 5.64 18.40 -13.84
C ASP A 256 5.31 19.92 -13.70
N ILE A 257 6.29 20.69 -13.24
CA ILE A 257 6.20 22.15 -13.16
C ILE A 257 7.30 22.76 -14.02
N PRO A 258 6.97 23.39 -15.19
CA PRO A 258 5.63 23.48 -15.82
C PRO A 258 5.15 22.12 -16.36
N PRO A 259 3.84 21.95 -16.57
CA PRO A 259 3.28 20.68 -17.08
C PRO A 259 3.87 20.29 -18.43
N ALA A 260 4.16 18.99 -18.61
CA ALA A 260 4.62 18.46 -19.88
C ALA A 260 3.55 18.62 -20.99
N ALA A 261 3.99 18.94 -22.22
CA ALA A 261 3.10 19.12 -23.37
C ALA A 261 2.42 17.80 -23.79
N GLU A 262 3.18 16.69 -23.76
CA GLU A 262 2.71 15.37 -24.18
C GLU A 262 2.51 14.44 -22.98
N PRO A 263 1.45 13.58 -23.00
CA PRO A 263 1.23 12.59 -21.97
C PRO A 263 2.38 11.59 -21.93
N ARG A 264 2.96 11.39 -20.73
CA ARG A 264 3.95 10.34 -20.50
C ARG A 264 3.26 9.09 -19.99
N GLY A 265 3.65 7.92 -20.53
CA GLY A 265 3.15 6.64 -20.07
C GLY A 265 3.50 6.36 -18.60
N CYS A 266 2.67 5.54 -17.95
CA CYS A 266 2.88 5.10 -16.58
C CYS A 266 2.79 3.58 -16.50
N ARG A 267 3.68 2.94 -15.70
CA ARG A 267 3.56 1.51 -15.45
C ARG A 267 2.19 1.17 -14.84
N ALA A 268 1.81 -0.11 -14.93
CA ALA A 268 0.72 -0.66 -14.14
C ALA A 268 1.31 -1.21 -12.82
N ALA A 269 0.98 -0.59 -11.68
CA ALA A 269 1.47 -1.00 -10.38
C ALA A 269 0.51 -0.55 -9.26
N TRP A 270 0.71 -1.09 -8.05
CA TRP A 270 0.07 -0.56 -6.87
C TRP A 270 0.57 0.85 -6.55
N CYS A 271 1.89 1.05 -6.52
CA CYS A 271 2.47 2.32 -6.09
C CYS A 271 2.23 3.47 -7.08
N TYR A 272 2.19 3.16 -8.38
CA TYR A 272 1.98 4.13 -9.46
C TYR A 272 1.10 3.56 -10.56
N GLY A 273 0.34 4.45 -11.19
CA GLY A 273 -0.48 4.16 -12.36
C GLY A 273 -1.91 3.78 -12.04
N ASP A 274 -2.63 3.44 -13.10
CA ASP A 274 -4.07 3.24 -13.09
C ASP A 274 -4.58 2.22 -12.06
N PRO A 275 -3.90 1.08 -11.78
CA PRO A 275 -4.40 0.11 -10.79
C PRO A 275 -4.50 0.67 -9.38
N GLY A 276 -3.45 1.35 -8.90
CA GLY A 276 -3.45 1.99 -7.59
C GLY A 276 -4.49 3.11 -7.48
N ILE A 277 -4.62 3.93 -8.53
CA ILE A 277 -5.64 4.98 -8.60
C ILE A 277 -7.06 4.38 -8.56
N ALA A 278 -7.30 3.32 -9.34
CA ALA A 278 -8.60 2.67 -9.39
C ALA A 278 -9.03 2.12 -8.03
N VAL A 279 -8.15 1.39 -7.32
CA VAL A 279 -8.51 0.82 -6.02
C VAL A 279 -8.71 1.89 -4.95
N ALA A 280 -7.91 2.96 -4.95
CA ALA A 280 -8.06 4.09 -4.03
C ALA A 280 -9.40 4.82 -4.25
N LEU A 281 -9.76 5.11 -5.51
CA LEU A 281 -11.05 5.74 -5.84
C LEU A 281 -12.24 4.83 -5.51
N LEU A 282 -12.12 3.52 -5.78
CA LEU A 282 -13.17 2.56 -5.46
C LEU A 282 -13.43 2.52 -3.95
N TRP A 283 -12.38 2.36 -3.17
CA TRP A 283 -12.48 2.33 -1.71
C TRP A 283 -13.02 3.65 -1.15
N ALA A 284 -12.50 4.79 -1.62
CA ALA A 284 -12.99 6.11 -1.21
C ALA A 284 -14.49 6.27 -1.55
N GLY A 285 -14.90 5.92 -2.77
CA GLY A 285 -16.30 5.98 -3.19
C GLY A 285 -17.23 5.11 -2.35
N GLN A 286 -16.78 3.91 -1.95
CA GLN A 286 -17.53 3.02 -1.05
C GLN A 286 -17.64 3.59 0.38
N LEU A 287 -16.58 4.21 0.91
CA LEU A 287 -16.55 4.73 2.26
C LEU A 287 -17.46 5.95 2.45
N VAL A 288 -17.62 6.78 1.42
CA VAL A 288 -18.39 8.03 1.49
C VAL A 288 -19.68 8.02 0.68
N ASP A 289 -20.05 6.85 0.15
CA ASP A 289 -21.23 6.60 -0.69
C ASP A 289 -21.29 7.55 -1.90
N GLU A 290 -20.22 7.52 -2.73
CA GLU A 290 -20.09 8.35 -3.93
C GLU A 290 -20.06 7.49 -5.21
N PRO A 291 -21.22 7.20 -5.82
CA PRO A 291 -21.33 6.27 -6.96
C PRO A 291 -20.54 6.70 -8.20
N SER A 292 -20.33 8.01 -8.39
CA SER A 292 -19.58 8.55 -9.53
C SER A 292 -18.09 8.14 -9.47
N TRP A 293 -17.49 8.12 -8.28
CA TRP A 293 -16.12 7.69 -8.08
C TRP A 293 -15.98 6.17 -8.27
N ILE A 294 -16.98 5.41 -7.78
CA ILE A 294 -17.03 3.95 -7.99
C ILE A 294 -17.09 3.63 -9.49
N ALA A 295 -17.96 4.33 -10.25
CA ALA A 295 -18.08 4.12 -11.68
C ALA A 295 -16.77 4.44 -12.43
N THR A 296 -16.11 5.55 -12.09
CA THR A 296 -14.82 5.94 -12.65
C THR A 296 -13.74 4.92 -12.31
N ALA A 297 -13.68 4.47 -11.06
CA ALA A 297 -12.74 3.43 -10.63
C ALA A 297 -12.91 2.13 -11.42
N CYS A 298 -14.14 1.68 -11.64
CA CYS A 298 -14.44 0.49 -12.46
C CYS A 298 -13.98 0.66 -13.92
N GLU A 299 -14.18 1.83 -14.52
CA GLU A 299 -13.72 2.13 -15.88
C GLU A 299 -12.18 2.07 -15.97
N VAL A 300 -11.49 2.75 -15.04
CA VAL A 300 -10.03 2.77 -14.97
C VAL A 300 -9.48 1.36 -14.75
N ALA A 301 -10.07 0.60 -13.83
CA ALA A 301 -9.67 -0.78 -13.54
C ALA A 301 -9.81 -1.72 -14.73
N ARG A 302 -10.95 -1.68 -15.46
CA ARG A 302 -11.13 -2.49 -16.68
C ARG A 302 -10.06 -2.20 -17.71
N ARG A 303 -9.72 -0.94 -17.91
CA ARG A 303 -8.69 -0.56 -18.86
C ARG A 303 -7.32 -1.02 -18.41
N ALA A 304 -6.99 -0.79 -17.14
CA ALA A 304 -5.71 -1.19 -16.56
C ALA A 304 -5.51 -2.71 -16.57
N SER A 305 -6.56 -3.50 -16.27
CA SER A 305 -6.50 -4.97 -16.26
C SER A 305 -6.26 -5.58 -17.65
N GLY A 306 -6.55 -4.84 -18.72
CA GLY A 306 -6.24 -5.22 -20.10
C GLY A 306 -4.78 -4.95 -20.51
N ARG A 307 -4.03 -4.14 -19.74
CA ARG A 307 -2.61 -3.87 -20.00
C ARG A 307 -1.78 -5.02 -19.43
N ARG A 308 -1.24 -5.85 -20.32
CA ARG A 308 -0.49 -7.07 -19.98
C ARG A 308 0.88 -7.04 -20.63
N ASP A 309 1.79 -7.85 -20.16
CA ASP A 309 3.15 -8.00 -20.69
C ASP A 309 3.97 -6.70 -20.68
N LYS A 310 4.66 -6.41 -21.78
CA LYS A 310 5.57 -5.26 -21.89
C LYS A 310 4.90 -3.91 -21.66
N GLY A 311 3.62 -3.77 -21.99
CA GLY A 311 2.87 -2.53 -21.80
C GLY A 311 2.60 -2.18 -20.33
N ALA A 312 2.63 -3.16 -19.43
CA ALA A 312 2.44 -2.96 -18.01
C ALA A 312 3.71 -2.49 -17.26
N GLY A 313 4.91 -2.75 -17.79
CA GLY A 313 6.18 -2.39 -17.16
C GLY A 313 6.52 -3.22 -15.91
N VAL A 314 5.97 -4.44 -15.79
CA VAL A 314 6.22 -5.39 -14.69
C VAL A 314 7.51 -6.18 -14.97
N ILE A 315 8.42 -6.23 -13.98
CA ILE A 315 9.72 -6.89 -14.09
C ILE A 315 9.82 -8.09 -13.16
N ASP A 316 9.33 -7.97 -11.92
CA ASP A 316 9.39 -8.96 -10.86
C ASP A 316 8.01 -9.34 -10.30
N ALA A 317 8.00 -10.14 -9.23
CA ALA A 317 6.78 -10.63 -8.60
C ALA A 317 6.31 -9.79 -7.38
N GLY A 318 7.04 -8.75 -6.95
CA GLY A 318 6.75 -8.00 -5.72
C GLY A 318 5.38 -7.35 -5.67
N VAL A 319 4.93 -6.97 -4.47
CA VAL A 319 3.62 -6.31 -4.26
C VAL A 319 3.65 -4.86 -4.72
N CYS A 320 4.74 -4.13 -4.53
CA CYS A 320 4.81 -2.70 -4.85
C CYS A 320 4.54 -2.43 -6.34
N HIS A 321 5.25 -3.11 -7.23
CA HIS A 321 5.22 -2.86 -8.67
C HIS A 321 5.39 -4.12 -9.54
N GLY A 322 5.23 -5.27 -8.92
CA GLY A 322 5.34 -6.58 -9.56
C GLY A 322 3.99 -7.25 -9.81
N ALA A 323 4.07 -8.51 -10.25
CA ALA A 323 2.91 -9.30 -10.67
C ALA A 323 1.95 -9.60 -9.51
N ALA A 324 2.46 -9.92 -8.31
CA ALA A 324 1.64 -10.22 -7.13
C ALA A 324 0.82 -9.00 -6.67
N GLY A 325 1.40 -7.80 -6.74
CA GLY A 325 0.66 -6.57 -6.42
C GLY A 325 -0.49 -6.30 -7.37
N LEU A 326 -0.29 -6.53 -8.67
CA LEU A 326 -1.37 -6.41 -9.65
C LEU A 326 -2.45 -7.48 -9.48
N ALA A 327 -2.06 -8.72 -9.16
CA ALA A 327 -3.01 -9.78 -8.83
C ALA A 327 -3.89 -9.37 -7.64
N LEU A 328 -3.29 -8.91 -6.54
CA LEU A 328 -3.99 -8.47 -5.34
C LEU A 328 -4.94 -7.29 -5.61
N VAL A 329 -4.47 -6.24 -6.30
CA VAL A 329 -5.26 -5.04 -6.58
C VAL A 329 -6.47 -5.39 -7.47
N PHE A 330 -6.28 -6.14 -8.55
CA PHE A 330 -7.39 -6.52 -9.42
C PHE A 330 -8.32 -7.54 -8.77
N ASP A 331 -7.81 -8.47 -7.97
CA ASP A 331 -8.65 -9.37 -7.16
C ASP A 331 -9.53 -8.57 -6.20
N ARG A 332 -8.96 -7.63 -5.45
CA ARG A 332 -9.72 -6.75 -4.54
C ARG A 332 -10.82 -5.97 -5.28
N ILE A 333 -10.53 -5.44 -6.47
CA ILE A 333 -11.53 -4.73 -7.29
C ILE A 333 -12.61 -5.71 -7.80
N TRP A 334 -12.25 -6.91 -8.24
CA TRP A 334 -13.22 -7.93 -8.62
C TRP A 334 -14.11 -8.36 -7.47
N GLN A 335 -13.55 -8.62 -6.28
CA GLN A 335 -14.33 -8.95 -5.08
C GLN A 335 -15.37 -7.86 -4.76
N ALA A 336 -14.98 -6.60 -4.94
CA ALA A 336 -15.83 -5.45 -4.66
C ALA A 336 -16.88 -5.16 -5.73
N THR A 337 -16.62 -5.51 -6.99
CA THR A 337 -17.46 -5.10 -8.13
C THR A 337 -18.15 -6.25 -8.84
N GLY A 338 -17.55 -7.45 -8.83
CA GLY A 338 -17.95 -8.59 -9.61
C GLY A 338 -17.63 -8.46 -11.11
N ASP A 339 -16.70 -7.56 -11.48
CA ASP A 339 -16.36 -7.30 -12.88
C ASP A 339 -15.46 -8.41 -13.45
N GLU A 340 -15.97 -9.20 -14.37
CA GLU A 340 -15.26 -10.36 -14.94
C GLU A 340 -14.05 -9.96 -15.79
N ALA A 341 -14.04 -8.79 -16.42
CA ALA A 341 -12.85 -8.34 -17.15
C ALA A 341 -11.69 -8.02 -16.19
N VAL A 342 -12.00 -7.48 -15.01
CA VAL A 342 -11.01 -7.25 -13.95
C VAL A 342 -10.56 -8.57 -13.33
N ARG A 343 -11.48 -9.55 -13.16
CA ARG A 343 -11.14 -10.91 -12.73
C ARG A 343 -10.12 -11.57 -13.67
N ASP A 344 -10.35 -11.47 -14.96
CA ASP A 344 -9.42 -12.01 -15.97
C ASP A 344 -8.03 -11.36 -15.87
N GLY A 345 -7.97 -10.08 -15.53
CA GLY A 345 -6.71 -9.38 -15.23
C GLY A 345 -6.04 -9.91 -13.96
N ALA A 346 -6.81 -10.10 -12.88
CA ALA A 346 -6.32 -10.67 -11.63
C ALA A 346 -5.76 -12.09 -11.85
N LEU A 347 -6.49 -12.95 -12.56
CA LEU A 347 -6.05 -14.31 -12.92
C LEU A 347 -4.77 -14.31 -13.74
N PHE A 348 -4.66 -13.42 -14.73
CA PHE A 348 -3.44 -13.29 -15.53
C PHE A 348 -2.22 -12.98 -14.65
N TRP A 349 -2.33 -12.00 -13.76
CA TRP A 349 -1.21 -11.59 -12.92
C TRP A 349 -0.90 -12.59 -11.80
N ALA A 350 -1.89 -13.29 -11.26
CA ALA A 350 -1.67 -14.38 -10.30
C ALA A 350 -0.88 -15.53 -10.95
N ARG A 351 -1.28 -15.96 -12.17
CA ARG A 351 -0.53 -16.96 -12.94
C ARG A 351 0.86 -16.47 -13.29
N ARG A 352 1.00 -15.21 -13.68
CA ARG A 352 2.32 -14.62 -13.97
C ARG A 352 3.22 -14.62 -12.74
N THR A 353 2.68 -14.40 -11.54
CA THR A 353 3.42 -14.54 -10.28
C THR A 353 3.94 -15.98 -10.10
N LEU A 354 3.10 -16.99 -10.37
CA LEU A 354 3.49 -18.40 -10.30
C LEU A 354 4.59 -18.76 -11.32
N GLU A 355 4.50 -18.21 -12.54
CA GLU A 355 5.51 -18.42 -13.61
C GLU A 355 6.85 -17.76 -13.31
N MET A 356 6.90 -16.69 -12.52
CA MET A 356 8.12 -16.00 -12.11
C MET A 356 8.93 -16.77 -11.06
N HIS A 357 8.37 -17.83 -10.47
CA HIS A 357 9.06 -18.69 -9.54
C HIS A 357 10.22 -19.44 -10.22
N GLN A 358 11.40 -19.40 -9.59
CA GLN A 358 12.60 -20.10 -10.04
C GLN A 358 13.13 -20.99 -8.91
N PRO A 359 13.00 -22.31 -9.00
CA PRO A 359 13.46 -23.24 -7.96
C PRO A 359 14.92 -23.04 -7.60
N GLY A 360 15.22 -22.95 -6.29
CA GLY A 360 16.59 -22.82 -5.79
C GLY A 360 17.22 -21.43 -5.94
N THR A 361 16.43 -20.41 -6.32
CA THR A 361 16.87 -19.00 -6.35
C THR A 361 16.12 -18.17 -5.32
N GLY A 362 16.74 -17.11 -4.83
CA GLY A 362 16.11 -16.17 -3.93
C GLY A 362 15.53 -16.81 -2.67
N ILE A 363 14.50 -16.17 -2.12
CA ILE A 363 13.76 -16.66 -0.96
C ILE A 363 12.47 -17.33 -1.43
N GLY A 364 12.36 -18.64 -1.20
CA GLY A 364 11.17 -19.40 -1.65
C GLY A 364 10.99 -19.40 -3.18
N GLY A 365 12.07 -19.27 -3.96
CA GLY A 365 12.03 -19.26 -5.42
C GLY A 365 11.80 -17.88 -6.06
N TYR A 366 11.87 -16.79 -5.29
CA TYR A 366 11.66 -15.43 -5.79
C TYR A 366 12.82 -14.50 -5.47
N THR A 367 13.10 -13.58 -6.40
CA THR A 367 14.04 -12.46 -6.24
C THR A 367 13.36 -11.15 -6.59
N SER A 368 13.83 -10.04 -6.03
CA SER A 368 13.34 -8.68 -6.29
C SER A 368 14.31 -7.90 -7.15
N PHE A 369 13.77 -7.10 -8.09
CA PHE A 369 14.57 -6.18 -8.93
C PHE A 369 14.59 -4.80 -8.30
N SER A 370 15.59 -4.54 -7.47
CA SER A 370 15.64 -3.38 -6.57
C SER A 370 16.70 -2.36 -6.98
N PRO A 371 16.42 -1.04 -6.79
CA PRO A 371 17.41 0.01 -7.01
C PRO A 371 18.55 -0.09 -6.00
N MET A 372 19.78 0.23 -6.44
CA MET A 372 20.97 0.25 -5.60
C MET A 372 21.38 1.68 -5.24
N ALA A 373 21.96 1.83 -4.06
CA ALA A 373 22.41 3.13 -3.54
C ALA A 373 23.44 3.82 -4.46
N GLU A 374 24.31 3.04 -5.10
CA GLU A 374 25.28 3.51 -6.09
C GLU A 374 24.70 3.76 -7.50
N GLY A 375 23.40 3.60 -7.66
CA GLY A 375 22.69 3.72 -8.93
C GLY A 375 22.54 2.40 -9.69
N GLY A 376 21.57 2.36 -10.61
CA GLY A 376 21.18 1.13 -11.32
C GLY A 376 20.23 0.24 -10.49
N ASN A 377 19.94 -0.96 -11.03
CA ASN A 377 19.11 -1.96 -10.37
C ASN A 377 19.81 -3.32 -10.34
N LYS A 378 19.50 -4.12 -9.33
CA LYS A 378 20.06 -5.46 -9.13
C LYS A 378 18.97 -6.42 -8.66
N TRP A 379 19.09 -7.69 -9.04
CA TRP A 379 18.33 -8.78 -8.44
C TRP A 379 18.90 -9.11 -7.06
N ILE A 380 18.03 -9.10 -6.04
CA ILE A 380 18.39 -9.38 -4.65
C ILE A 380 17.43 -10.39 -4.03
N ASP A 381 17.86 -11.05 -2.98
CA ASP A 381 17.04 -11.85 -2.08
C ASP A 381 16.38 -10.90 -1.08
N ASP A 382 15.07 -10.79 -1.14
CA ASP A 382 14.29 -9.84 -0.34
C ASP A 382 13.23 -10.60 0.47
N PRO A 383 13.32 -10.63 1.82
CA PRO A 383 12.32 -11.28 2.66
C PRO A 383 11.04 -10.47 2.83
N GLY A 384 11.05 -9.18 2.48
CA GLY A 384 10.07 -8.19 2.90
C GLY A 384 8.67 -8.34 2.32
N LEU A 385 7.76 -7.52 2.88
CA LEU A 385 6.37 -7.48 2.43
C LEU A 385 6.20 -6.66 1.15
N LEU A 386 6.91 -5.54 0.99
CA LEU A 386 6.61 -4.60 -0.09
C LEU A 386 7.11 -5.09 -1.45
N THR A 387 8.34 -5.57 -1.52
CA THR A 387 9.01 -6.01 -2.75
C THR A 387 9.43 -7.47 -2.72
N GLY A 388 9.45 -8.08 -1.55
CA GLY A 388 10.01 -9.39 -1.29
C GLY A 388 9.00 -10.53 -1.18
N SER A 389 9.53 -11.66 -0.73
CA SER A 389 8.83 -12.95 -0.73
C SER A 389 7.67 -13.02 0.25
N ALA A 390 7.73 -12.32 1.40
CA ALA A 390 6.60 -12.26 2.32
C ALA A 390 5.35 -11.67 1.66
N GLY A 391 5.49 -10.56 0.92
CA GLY A 391 4.38 -9.95 0.21
C GLY A 391 3.87 -10.79 -0.96
N ILE A 392 4.78 -11.44 -1.70
CA ILE A 392 4.40 -12.38 -2.77
C ILE A 392 3.56 -13.53 -2.18
N GLY A 393 4.00 -14.09 -1.07
CA GLY A 393 3.27 -15.14 -0.36
C GLY A 393 1.89 -14.71 0.14
N LEU A 394 1.78 -13.50 0.71
CA LEU A 394 0.51 -12.92 1.14
C LEU A 394 -0.47 -12.71 -0.03
N ALA A 395 0.00 -12.21 -1.16
CA ALA A 395 -0.84 -12.02 -2.34
C ALA A 395 -1.30 -13.35 -2.96
N LEU A 396 -0.42 -14.35 -3.05
CA LEU A 396 -0.79 -15.71 -3.48
C LEU A 396 -1.77 -16.36 -2.53
N LEU A 397 -1.61 -16.18 -1.22
CA LEU A 397 -2.53 -16.68 -0.19
C LEU A 397 -3.93 -16.08 -0.36
N ALA A 398 -4.00 -14.74 -0.60
CA ALA A 398 -5.27 -14.07 -0.87
C ALA A 398 -5.98 -14.61 -2.12
N CYS A 399 -5.23 -14.86 -3.20
CA CYS A 399 -5.77 -15.40 -4.44
C CYS A 399 -6.20 -16.87 -4.33
N ALA A 400 -5.59 -17.66 -3.41
CA ALA A 400 -5.77 -19.12 -3.31
C ALA A 400 -6.67 -19.56 -2.15
N THR A 401 -7.16 -18.64 -1.29
CA THR A 401 -7.97 -18.97 -0.12
C THR A 401 -9.20 -18.07 0.00
N GLU A 402 -10.11 -18.44 0.91
CA GLU A 402 -11.29 -17.63 1.26
C GLU A 402 -11.01 -16.68 2.44
N HIS A 403 -9.73 -16.50 2.82
CA HIS A 403 -9.32 -15.57 3.86
C HIS A 403 -9.14 -14.17 3.27
N GLU A 404 -9.96 -13.22 3.73
CA GLU A 404 -9.82 -11.84 3.32
C GLU A 404 -8.45 -11.29 3.72
N PRO A 405 -7.67 -10.68 2.80
CA PRO A 405 -6.35 -10.15 3.06
C PRO A 405 -6.41 -8.81 3.78
N ARG A 406 -6.91 -8.75 5.02
CA ARG A 406 -7.10 -7.50 5.77
C ARG A 406 -5.81 -6.73 6.04
N TRP A 407 -4.64 -7.39 5.89
CA TRP A 407 -3.33 -6.75 5.92
C TRP A 407 -3.14 -5.70 4.80
N ASP A 408 -3.91 -5.78 3.73
CA ASP A 408 -3.84 -4.85 2.60
C ASP A 408 -4.39 -3.45 2.91
N ARG A 409 -4.95 -3.25 4.12
CA ARG A 409 -5.23 -1.91 4.69
C ARG A 409 -3.97 -1.07 4.77
N PHE A 410 -2.84 -1.69 5.05
CA PHE A 410 -1.52 -1.08 5.01
C PHE A 410 -1.19 -0.48 3.63
N LEU A 411 -1.77 -1.03 2.57
CA LEU A 411 -1.61 -0.61 1.19
C LEU A 411 -2.72 0.34 0.69
N LEU A 412 -3.71 0.67 1.53
CA LEU A 412 -4.91 1.44 1.14
C LEU A 412 -5.70 0.80 -0.02
N THR A 413 -5.79 -0.54 -0.04
CA THR A 413 -6.47 -1.28 -1.12
C THR A 413 -7.77 -1.95 -0.70
N SER A 414 -8.19 -1.83 0.57
CA SER A 414 -9.26 -2.61 1.20
C SER A 414 -10.68 -2.24 0.75
N ALA A 415 -10.92 -2.13 -0.55
CA ALA A 415 -12.28 -2.04 -1.08
C ALA A 415 -13.13 -3.22 -0.60
N ARG A 416 -14.34 -2.92 -0.11
CA ARG A 416 -15.22 -3.91 0.53
C ARG A 416 -15.76 -4.90 -0.50
N PRO A 417 -15.68 -6.22 -0.26
CA PRO A 417 -16.30 -7.21 -1.12
C PRO A 417 -17.83 -7.02 -1.24
N ARG A 418 -18.39 -7.44 -2.38
CA ARG A 418 -19.85 -7.44 -2.61
C ARG A 418 -20.57 -8.48 -1.77
#